data_c4e8b2edfc0e32f2fe214b54b56231f3
#
_entry.id   c4e8b2edfc0e32f2fe214b54b56231f3
#
_cell.length_a   1.000
_cell.length_b   1.000
_cell.length_c   1.000
_cell.angle_alpha   90.00
_cell.angle_beta   90.00
_cell.angle_gamma   90.00
#
_symmetry.space_group_name_H-M   'P 1'
#
loop_
_entity.id
_entity.type
_entity.pdbx_description
1 polymer ?
#
loop_
_entity_poly.entity_id
_entity_poly.type
_entity_poly.pdbx_seq_one_letter_code
_entity_poly.pdbx_strand_id
1 'polypeptide(L)'
;SKAGPWVRANVLNQLPNPSSPLWKNRDTIREELLAFFTEPGTGSPELWAWVGAYDHIALVQLWGDMTKLPQFMPRYTRELKQYWEMAGKPRLPKQTAGKHDALADAQHNLLKFQKIAQKLPLD
;
A
#
# COMPACT_ATOMS: atom_id res chain seq x y z
N SER A 1 -2.89 -23.92 -5.42
CA SER A 1 -3.52 -22.61 -5.20
C SER A 1 -4.88 -22.55 -5.92
N LYS A 2 -5.92 -22.03 -5.24
CA LYS A 2 -7.24 -21.80 -5.84
C LYS A 2 -7.29 -20.55 -6.72
N ALA A 3 -6.17 -19.84 -6.87
CA ALA A 3 -6.08 -18.63 -7.67
C ALA A 3 -6.27 -18.92 -9.16
N GLY A 4 -6.93 -18.01 -9.88
CA GLY A 4 -7.13 -18.11 -11.32
C GLY A 4 -5.80 -18.04 -12.10
N PRO A 5 -5.81 -18.47 -13.39
CA PRO A 5 -4.60 -18.51 -14.20
C PRO A 5 -3.89 -17.17 -14.34
N TRP A 6 -4.65 -16.09 -14.49
CA TRP A 6 -4.08 -14.75 -14.61
C TRP A 6 -3.31 -14.31 -13.33
N VAL A 7 -3.91 -14.57 -12.17
CA VAL A 7 -3.28 -14.24 -10.87
C VAL A 7 -2.00 -15.03 -10.68
N ARG A 8 -2.02 -16.31 -11.02
CA ARG A 8 -0.81 -17.15 -10.97
C ARG A 8 0.31 -16.62 -11.86
N ALA A 9 -0.03 -16.21 -13.07
CA ALA A 9 0.95 -15.75 -14.05
C ALA A 9 1.48 -14.33 -13.79
N ASN A 10 0.68 -13.45 -13.18
CA ASN A 10 1.00 -12.01 -13.06
C ASN A 10 1.24 -11.52 -11.63
N VAL A 11 0.78 -12.24 -10.64
CA VAL A 11 0.89 -11.86 -9.22
C VAL A 11 1.70 -12.89 -8.44
N LEU A 12 1.26 -14.14 -8.41
CA LEU A 12 1.91 -15.16 -7.59
C LEU A 12 3.33 -15.50 -8.04
N ASN A 13 3.64 -15.33 -9.33
CA ASN A 13 5.00 -15.51 -9.84
C ASN A 13 5.98 -14.45 -9.36
N GLN A 14 5.50 -13.34 -8.81
CA GLN A 14 6.33 -12.29 -8.20
C GLN A 14 6.73 -12.62 -6.75
N LEU A 15 6.06 -13.59 -6.13
CA LEU A 15 6.32 -13.95 -4.76
C LEU A 15 7.70 -14.63 -4.62
N PRO A 16 8.40 -14.43 -3.49
CA PRO A 16 9.66 -15.09 -3.26
C PRO A 16 9.51 -16.61 -3.16
N ASN A 17 10.62 -17.33 -3.36
CA ASN A 17 10.68 -18.77 -3.17
C ASN A 17 10.16 -19.14 -1.77
N PRO A 18 9.41 -20.26 -1.61
CA PRO A 18 8.89 -20.69 -0.31
C PRO A 18 9.91 -20.82 0.82
N SER A 19 11.19 -21.02 0.48
CA SER A 19 12.28 -21.09 1.45
C SER A 19 12.88 -19.73 1.80
N SER A 20 12.42 -18.64 1.18
CA SER A 20 12.97 -17.31 1.40
C SER A 20 12.68 -16.79 2.80
N PRO A 21 13.63 -16.10 3.46
CA PRO A 21 13.41 -15.44 4.75
C PRO A 21 12.47 -14.23 4.66
N LEU A 22 12.08 -13.82 3.45
CA LEU A 22 11.07 -12.77 3.24
C LEU A 22 9.66 -13.23 3.61
N TRP A 23 9.40 -14.54 3.67
CA TRP A 23 8.15 -15.08 4.18
C TRP A 23 8.09 -14.92 5.70
N LYS A 24 7.01 -14.31 6.19
CA LYS A 24 6.81 -14.03 7.61
C LYS A 24 5.37 -14.36 8.00
N ASN A 25 5.17 -14.75 9.26
CA ASN A 25 3.83 -14.92 9.78
C ASN A 25 3.16 -13.57 10.05
N ARG A 26 1.85 -13.58 10.31
CA ARG A 26 1.08 -12.36 10.54
C ARG A 26 1.56 -11.55 11.75
N ASP A 27 1.95 -12.22 12.82
CA ASP A 27 2.42 -11.55 14.04
C ASP A 27 3.70 -10.79 13.78
N THR A 28 4.65 -11.39 13.06
CA THR A 28 5.91 -10.74 12.67
C THR A 28 5.65 -9.54 11.75
N ILE A 29 4.77 -9.68 10.75
CA ILE A 29 4.41 -8.59 9.84
C ILE A 29 3.79 -7.44 10.64
N ARG A 30 2.88 -7.72 11.55
CA ARG A 30 2.24 -6.71 12.40
C ARG A 30 3.28 -5.95 13.24
N GLU A 31 4.21 -6.66 13.88
CA GLU A 31 5.25 -6.05 14.71
C GLU A 31 6.20 -5.18 13.88
N GLU A 32 6.59 -5.64 12.70
CA GLU A 32 7.45 -4.86 11.80
C GLU A 32 6.75 -3.62 11.26
N LEU A 33 5.46 -3.71 10.93
CA LEU A 33 4.66 -2.55 10.53
C LEU A 33 4.54 -1.55 11.67
N LEU A 34 4.30 -2.03 12.89
CA LEU A 34 4.23 -1.18 14.07
C LEU A 34 5.53 -0.40 14.26
N ALA A 35 6.67 -1.07 14.17
CA ALA A 35 7.98 -0.44 14.25
C ALA A 35 8.19 0.59 13.14
N PHE A 36 7.80 0.26 11.91
CA PHE A 36 7.91 1.16 10.76
C PHE A 36 7.08 2.44 10.96
N PHE A 37 5.84 2.31 11.42
CA PHE A 37 4.96 3.47 11.63
C PHE A 37 5.34 4.32 12.84
N THR A 38 6.09 3.77 13.79
CA THR A 38 6.52 4.49 15.01
C THR A 38 7.99 4.92 14.94
N GLU A 39 8.64 4.81 13.80
CA GLU A 39 10.02 5.22 13.63
C GLU A 39 10.18 6.71 13.96
N PRO A 40 11.23 7.10 14.74
CA PRO A 40 11.44 8.49 15.13
C PRO A 40 11.51 9.43 13.92
N GLY A 41 10.78 10.55 14.00
CA GLY A 41 10.78 11.59 12.96
C GLY A 41 9.73 11.40 11.86
N THR A 42 8.96 10.31 11.88
CA THR A 42 7.93 10.07 10.85
C THR A 42 6.65 10.88 11.04
N GLY A 43 6.39 11.42 12.22
CA GLY A 43 5.14 12.13 12.50
C GLY A 43 3.92 11.21 12.47
N SER A 44 2.74 11.78 12.18
CA SER A 44 1.51 11.01 12.04
C SER A 44 1.44 10.35 10.66
N PRO A 45 1.35 9.02 10.57
CA PRO A 45 1.33 8.35 9.28
C PRO A 45 -0.01 8.56 8.55
N GLU A 46 0.06 8.72 7.24
CA GLU A 46 -1.07 8.70 6.34
C GLU A 46 -0.94 7.54 5.37
N LEU A 47 -2.03 6.83 5.12
CA LEU A 47 -2.08 5.75 4.14
C LEU A 47 -2.72 6.27 2.86
N TRP A 48 -2.07 6.01 1.74
CA TRP A 48 -2.55 6.34 0.41
C TRP A 48 -2.47 5.11 -0.48
N ALA A 49 -3.52 4.83 -1.24
CA ALA A 49 -3.52 3.73 -2.19
C ALA A 49 -4.38 4.05 -3.41
N TRP A 50 -4.06 3.43 -4.52
CA TRP A 50 -4.85 3.52 -5.75
C TRP A 50 -5.91 2.42 -5.73
N VAL A 51 -7.19 2.79 -5.58
CA VAL A 51 -8.31 1.87 -5.34
C VAL A 51 -8.04 1.00 -4.11
N GLY A 52 -7.84 1.67 -2.96
CA GLY A 52 -7.26 1.08 -1.76
C GLY A 52 -8.22 0.42 -0.77
N ALA A 53 -9.47 0.16 -1.13
CA ALA A 53 -10.44 -0.40 -0.19
C ALA A 53 -10.00 -1.74 0.39
N TYR A 54 -9.49 -2.64 -0.45
CA TYR A 54 -9.00 -3.95 0.00
C TYR A 54 -7.69 -3.85 0.77
N ASP A 55 -6.82 -2.91 0.41
CA ASP A 55 -5.54 -2.69 1.10
C ASP A 55 -5.79 -2.31 2.56
N HIS A 56 -6.75 -1.43 2.82
CA HIS A 56 -7.09 -1.03 4.17
C HIS A 56 -7.66 -2.19 4.99
N ILE A 57 -8.54 -2.98 4.42
CA ILE A 57 -9.11 -4.16 5.06
C ILE A 57 -8.00 -5.16 5.43
N ALA A 58 -7.09 -5.44 4.50
CA ALA A 58 -5.98 -6.35 4.73
C ALA A 58 -5.06 -5.86 5.87
N LEU A 59 -4.80 -4.55 5.92
CA LEU A 59 -4.01 -3.96 7.00
C LEU A 59 -4.71 -4.13 8.36
N VAL A 60 -5.98 -3.77 8.45
CA VAL A 60 -6.76 -3.84 9.69
C VAL A 60 -6.85 -5.27 10.22
N GLN A 61 -6.99 -6.24 9.34
CA GLN A 61 -7.07 -7.66 9.71
C GLN A 61 -5.83 -8.18 10.43
N LEU A 62 -4.68 -7.53 10.32
CA LEU A 62 -3.50 -7.88 11.11
C LEU A 62 -3.72 -7.71 12.61
N TRP A 63 -4.63 -6.84 13.03
CA TRP A 63 -5.04 -6.63 14.41
C TRP A 63 -6.39 -7.27 14.75
N GLY A 64 -7.04 -7.91 13.77
CA GLY A 64 -8.34 -8.52 13.90
C GLY A 64 -9.47 -7.63 13.40
N ASP A 65 -9.64 -6.44 13.96
CA ASP A 65 -10.61 -5.44 13.53
C ASP A 65 -10.16 -4.02 13.91
N MET A 66 -10.93 -3.01 13.47
CA MET A 66 -10.60 -1.60 13.69
C MET A 66 -10.52 -1.20 15.16
N THR A 67 -11.24 -1.87 16.03
CA THR A 67 -11.24 -1.53 17.47
C THR A 67 -9.91 -1.86 18.15
N LYS A 68 -9.15 -2.77 17.55
CA LYS A 68 -7.85 -3.22 18.07
C LYS A 68 -6.66 -2.51 17.44
N LEU A 69 -6.89 -1.60 16.49
CA LEU A 69 -5.82 -0.80 15.92
C LEU A 69 -5.21 0.13 16.99
N PRO A 70 -3.87 0.27 17.04
CA PRO A 70 -3.24 1.29 17.87
C PRO A 70 -3.76 2.70 17.52
N GLN A 71 -3.82 3.59 18.50
CA GLN A 71 -4.41 4.92 18.31
C GLN A 71 -3.71 5.76 17.24
N PHE A 72 -2.40 5.62 17.09
CA PHE A 72 -1.63 6.37 16.08
C PHE A 72 -1.80 5.85 14.66
N MET A 73 -2.36 4.65 14.49
CA MET A 73 -2.58 4.07 13.16
C MET A 73 -3.72 4.77 12.43
N PRO A 74 -3.56 5.05 11.13
CA PRO A 74 -4.63 5.66 10.34
C PRO A 74 -5.91 4.81 10.35
N ARG A 75 -7.05 5.46 10.54
CA ARG A 75 -8.36 4.81 10.58
C ARG A 75 -8.94 4.57 9.20
N TYR A 76 -8.34 5.17 8.18
CA TYR A 76 -8.75 4.99 6.79
C TYR A 76 -7.55 5.15 5.87
N THR A 77 -7.68 4.61 4.67
CA THR A 77 -6.73 4.82 3.58
C THR A 77 -7.29 5.87 2.63
N ARG A 78 -6.48 6.89 2.33
CA ARG A 78 -6.85 7.95 1.40
C ARG A 78 -6.78 7.42 -0.02
N GLU A 79 -7.75 7.84 -0.86
CA GLU A 79 -7.89 7.32 -2.21
C GLU A 79 -7.10 8.18 -3.22
N LEU A 80 -5.99 7.63 -3.71
CA LEU A 80 -5.12 8.33 -4.65
C LEU A 80 -5.80 8.58 -6.00
N LYS A 81 -6.66 7.68 -6.46
CA LYS A 81 -7.41 7.85 -7.70
C LYS A 81 -8.40 9.02 -7.59
N GLN A 82 -9.08 9.17 -6.46
CA GLN A 82 -9.97 10.31 -6.23
C GLN A 82 -9.18 11.62 -6.23
N TYR A 83 -8.04 11.65 -5.59
CA TYR A 83 -7.16 12.83 -5.59
C TYR A 83 -6.74 13.20 -7.01
N TRP A 84 -6.38 12.23 -7.82
CA TRP A 84 -6.05 12.42 -9.24
C TRP A 84 -7.25 13.02 -10.03
N GLU A 85 -8.46 12.52 -9.80
CA GLU A 85 -9.67 13.04 -10.44
C GLU A 85 -9.93 14.50 -10.04
N MET A 86 -9.80 14.82 -8.75
CA MET A 86 -9.96 16.17 -8.22
C MET A 86 -8.94 17.15 -8.79
N ALA A 87 -7.73 16.69 -9.07
CA ALA A 87 -6.67 17.49 -9.67
C ALA A 87 -6.82 17.70 -11.20
N GLY A 88 -7.92 17.25 -11.79
CA GLY A 88 -8.17 17.39 -13.23
C GLY A 88 -7.54 16.29 -14.07
N LYS A 89 -7.26 15.14 -13.49
CA LYS A 89 -6.71 13.95 -14.19
C LYS A 89 -5.41 14.23 -14.92
N PRO A 90 -4.38 14.80 -14.25
CA PRO A 90 -3.11 15.05 -14.89
C PRO A 90 -2.46 13.76 -15.43
N ARG A 91 -1.62 13.91 -16.45
CA ARG A 91 -0.91 12.77 -17.00
C ARG A 91 0.03 12.18 -15.95
N LEU A 92 -0.11 10.90 -15.67
CA LEU A 92 0.72 10.18 -14.71
C LEU A 92 1.81 9.36 -15.41
N PRO A 93 2.95 9.14 -14.74
CA PRO A 93 4.00 8.28 -15.30
C PRO A 93 3.48 6.84 -15.40
N LYS A 94 3.89 6.15 -16.46
CA LYS A 94 3.60 4.71 -16.61
C LYS A 94 4.60 3.90 -15.79
N GLN A 95 4.09 2.86 -15.13
CA GLN A 95 4.95 1.88 -14.48
C GLN A 95 5.52 0.94 -15.55
N THR A 96 6.85 0.97 -15.71
CA THR A 96 7.56 0.21 -16.76
C THR A 96 8.06 -1.14 -16.28
N ALA A 97 8.15 -1.35 -14.96
CA ALA A 97 8.64 -2.59 -14.37
C ALA A 97 7.98 -2.86 -13.02
N GLY A 98 8.02 -4.10 -12.56
CA GLY A 98 7.57 -4.48 -11.23
C GLY A 98 6.07 -4.43 -11.01
N LYS A 99 5.24 -4.40 -12.05
CA LYS A 99 3.78 -4.46 -11.91
C LYS A 99 3.38 -5.68 -11.10
N HIS A 100 2.47 -5.48 -10.12
CA HIS A 100 1.98 -6.50 -9.19
C HIS A 100 3.02 -6.99 -8.17
N ASP A 101 4.21 -6.38 -8.13
CA ASP A 101 5.10 -6.44 -6.98
C ASP A 101 4.72 -5.33 -5.99
N ALA A 102 4.44 -5.69 -4.74
CA ALA A 102 3.85 -4.77 -3.77
C ALA A 102 4.72 -3.54 -3.51
N LEU A 103 6.04 -3.72 -3.35
CA LEU A 103 6.94 -2.61 -3.11
C LEU A 103 7.07 -1.70 -4.34
N ALA A 104 7.23 -2.29 -5.53
CA ALA A 104 7.32 -1.53 -6.77
C ALA A 104 6.03 -0.75 -7.05
N ASP A 105 4.88 -1.34 -6.79
CA ASP A 105 3.57 -0.68 -6.93
C ASP A 105 3.43 0.48 -5.94
N ALA A 106 3.85 0.30 -4.69
CA ALA A 106 3.84 1.36 -3.69
C ALA A 106 4.77 2.53 -4.05
N GLN A 107 5.97 2.24 -4.52
CA GLN A 107 6.92 3.25 -5.00
C GLN A 107 6.36 4.02 -6.20
N HIS A 108 5.69 3.33 -7.11
CA HIS A 108 5.05 3.97 -8.25
C HIS A 108 3.86 4.85 -7.82
N ASN A 109 3.09 4.44 -6.82
CA ASN A 109 2.03 5.25 -6.24
C ASN A 109 2.58 6.53 -5.60
N LEU A 110 3.75 6.50 -5.00
CA LEU A 110 4.41 7.71 -4.50
C LEU A 110 4.72 8.69 -5.64
N LEU A 111 5.19 8.21 -6.78
CA LEU A 111 5.41 9.05 -7.96
C LEU A 111 4.12 9.67 -8.47
N LYS A 112 3.04 8.91 -8.50
CA LYS A 112 1.70 9.43 -8.84
C LYS A 112 1.28 10.53 -7.88
N PHE A 113 1.39 10.29 -6.58
CA PHE A 113 1.05 11.27 -5.56
C PHE A 113 1.81 12.59 -5.76
N GLN A 114 3.12 12.52 -5.97
CA GLN A 114 3.96 13.69 -6.20
C GLN A 114 3.52 14.49 -7.43
N LYS A 115 3.17 13.81 -8.52
CA LYS A 115 2.65 14.45 -9.73
C LYS A 115 1.29 15.13 -9.50
N ILE A 116 0.40 14.46 -8.80
CA ILE A 116 -0.94 15.01 -8.47
C ILE A 116 -0.79 16.23 -7.57
N ALA A 117 0.08 16.16 -6.56
CA ALA A 117 0.30 17.24 -5.62
C ALA A 117 0.88 18.51 -6.27
N GLN A 118 1.59 18.37 -7.41
CA GLN A 118 2.04 19.53 -8.19
C GLN A 118 0.86 20.30 -8.80
N LYS A 119 -0.25 19.63 -9.09
CA LYS A 119 -1.45 20.23 -9.68
C LYS A 119 -2.46 20.69 -8.63
N LEU A 120 -2.58 19.97 -7.54
CA LEU A 120 -3.50 20.25 -6.43
C LEU A 120 -2.77 20.03 -5.10
N PRO A 121 -1.95 20.99 -4.63
CA PRO A 121 -1.24 20.82 -3.37
C PRO A 121 -2.19 20.62 -2.19
N LEU A 122 -1.81 19.73 -1.27
CA LEU A 122 -2.48 19.58 0.02
C LEU A 122 -1.86 20.55 1.03
N ASP A 123 -2.70 21.19 1.80
CA ASP A 123 -2.29 22.12 2.86
C ASP A 123 -1.79 21.36 4.10
#